data_fb99d919a5e29e0467f7c79e7347df94
#
_entry.id   fb99d919a5e29e0467f7c79e7347df94
#
_cell.length_a   1.000
_cell.length_b   1.000
_cell.length_c   1.000
_cell.angle_alpha   90.00
_cell.angle_beta   90.00
_cell.angle_gamma   90.00
#
_symmetry.space_group_name_H-M   'P 1'
#
loop_
_entity.id
_entity.type
_entity.pdbx_description
1 polymer ?
#
loop_
_entity_poly.entity_id
_entity_poly.type
_entity_poly.pdbx_seq_one_letter_code
_entity_poly.pdbx_strand_id
1 'polypeptide(L)'
;MIRCVAFDFGGVVAEEGFRNGMIAIAEEFDLDPSETVKLAFRLVFESRFVEGRCTEEQMWKLFRERTGIRVGDEVLRQMVLSRFVIRPWMLARAQDLKDKGYIVAMLTDQAEWLKELDSTTPFLYLFDPVINSWDTGKTKKDPTAFTDLAAAAGVKPEEILFVDDNEGNIERAAAMGLKTILYSDRESFEREMGSILIKASTGEVTSENRQS
;
A
#
# COMPACT_ATOMS: atom_id res chain seq x y z
N MET A 1 20.95 -6.79 -7.30
CA MET A 1 20.31 -7.91 -6.56
C MET A 1 19.24 -7.33 -5.65
N ILE A 2 18.03 -7.92 -5.57
CA ILE A 2 16.99 -7.46 -4.63
C ILE A 2 17.42 -7.80 -3.21
N ARG A 3 17.27 -6.83 -2.31
CA ARG A 3 17.55 -6.93 -0.88
C ARG A 3 16.35 -6.58 -0.02
N CYS A 4 15.44 -5.75 -0.56
CA CYS A 4 14.23 -5.32 0.12
C CYS A 4 13.01 -5.64 -0.73
N VAL A 5 11.94 -6.16 -0.10
CA VAL A 5 10.62 -6.30 -0.70
C VAL A 5 9.67 -5.40 0.09
N ALA A 6 9.11 -4.41 -0.57
CA ALA A 6 8.21 -3.44 0.03
C ALA A 6 6.78 -3.63 -0.50
N PHE A 7 5.81 -3.58 0.39
CA PHE A 7 4.40 -3.81 0.09
C PHE A 7 3.56 -2.58 0.37
N ASP A 8 2.57 -2.31 -0.49
CA ASP A 8 1.43 -1.50 -0.08
C ASP A 8 0.56 -2.27 0.92
N PHE A 9 -0.29 -1.57 1.65
CA PHE A 9 -1.22 -2.17 2.59
C PHE A 9 -2.57 -2.50 1.96
N GLY A 10 -3.38 -1.48 1.61
CA GLY A 10 -4.69 -1.65 1.00
C GLY A 10 -4.60 -2.20 -0.41
N GLY A 11 -5.39 -3.23 -0.74
CA GLY A 11 -5.32 -3.92 -2.02
C GLY A 11 -4.21 -4.96 -2.14
N VAL A 12 -3.18 -4.93 -1.28
CA VAL A 12 -2.04 -5.87 -1.27
C VAL A 12 -1.98 -6.71 -0.02
N VAL A 13 -1.60 -6.15 1.13
CA VAL A 13 -1.52 -6.89 2.41
C VAL A 13 -2.92 -7.13 2.99
N ALA A 14 -3.83 -6.19 2.81
CA ALA A 14 -5.24 -6.31 3.10
C ALA A 14 -6.07 -6.19 1.82
N GLU A 15 -7.37 -6.54 1.90
CA GLU A 15 -8.33 -6.15 0.87
C GLU A 15 -8.39 -4.62 0.74
N GLU A 16 -8.83 -4.11 -0.41
CA GLU A 16 -8.98 -2.67 -0.62
C GLU A 16 -10.16 -2.12 0.22
N GLY A 17 -9.87 -1.84 1.49
CA GLY A 17 -10.88 -1.52 2.49
C GLY A 17 -11.55 -0.17 2.29
N PHE A 18 -10.81 0.86 1.88
CA PHE A 18 -11.37 2.20 1.71
C PHE A 18 -12.41 2.25 0.58
N ARG A 19 -12.07 1.77 -0.60
CA ARG A 19 -12.99 1.68 -1.74
C ARG A 19 -14.22 0.83 -1.40
N ASN A 20 -13.99 -0.36 -0.85
CA ASN A 20 -15.06 -1.30 -0.51
C ASN A 20 -15.96 -0.74 0.59
N GLY A 21 -15.41 0.00 1.55
CA GLY A 21 -16.17 0.72 2.56
C GLY A 21 -17.04 1.83 1.97
N MET A 22 -16.49 2.60 1.02
CA MET A 22 -17.26 3.64 0.34
C MET A 22 -18.38 3.08 -0.55
N ILE A 23 -18.16 1.92 -1.18
CA ILE A 23 -19.22 1.20 -1.91
C ILE A 23 -20.33 0.79 -0.93
N ALA A 24 -19.98 0.17 0.20
CA ALA A 24 -20.96 -0.23 1.21
C ALA A 24 -21.74 0.97 1.80
N ILE A 25 -21.07 2.10 2.01
CA ILE A 25 -21.73 3.35 2.44
C ILE A 25 -22.70 3.82 1.34
N ALA A 26 -22.31 3.80 0.09
CA ALA A 26 -23.19 4.23 -1.01
C ALA A 26 -24.43 3.35 -1.10
N GLU A 27 -24.28 2.03 -1.00
CA GLU A 27 -25.39 1.07 -1.02
C GLU A 27 -26.34 1.26 0.18
N GLU A 28 -25.81 1.47 1.38
CA GLU A 28 -26.61 1.67 2.61
C GLU A 28 -27.45 2.97 2.57
N PHE A 29 -26.94 4.02 1.92
CA PHE A 29 -27.56 5.34 1.89
C PHE A 29 -28.13 5.74 0.52
N ASP A 30 -28.41 4.78 -0.36
CA ASP A 30 -29.00 4.98 -1.69
C ASP A 30 -28.24 6.01 -2.56
N LEU A 31 -26.90 6.02 -2.50
CA LEU A 31 -26.03 6.84 -3.33
C LEU A 31 -25.46 6.04 -4.51
N ASP A 32 -24.98 6.74 -5.55
CA ASP A 32 -24.23 6.10 -6.63
C ASP A 32 -22.85 5.63 -6.13
N PRO A 33 -22.52 4.33 -6.16
CA PRO A 33 -21.26 3.82 -5.64
C PRO A 33 -20.02 4.39 -6.35
N SER A 34 -20.08 4.56 -7.68
CA SER A 34 -18.96 5.09 -8.46
C SER A 34 -18.65 6.55 -8.11
N GLU A 35 -19.69 7.37 -8.02
CA GLU A 35 -19.52 8.79 -7.69
C GLU A 35 -19.14 8.99 -6.21
N THR A 36 -19.67 8.15 -5.31
CA THR A 36 -19.30 8.17 -3.88
C THR A 36 -17.83 7.81 -3.68
N VAL A 37 -17.34 6.77 -4.33
CA VAL A 37 -15.92 6.38 -4.29
C VAL A 37 -15.04 7.50 -4.83
N LYS A 38 -15.36 8.08 -6.01
CA LYS A 38 -14.60 9.19 -6.59
C LYS A 38 -14.58 10.41 -5.67
N LEU A 39 -15.72 10.76 -5.08
CA LEU A 39 -15.83 11.87 -4.13
C LEU A 39 -14.95 11.62 -2.91
N ALA A 40 -15.04 10.44 -2.31
CA ALA A 40 -14.30 10.09 -1.10
C ALA A 40 -12.78 10.15 -1.34
N PHE A 41 -12.26 9.54 -2.42
CA PHE A 41 -10.84 9.66 -2.77
C PHE A 41 -10.43 11.11 -3.00
N ARG A 42 -11.25 11.91 -3.70
CA ARG A 42 -11.00 13.34 -3.88
C ARG A 42 -10.85 14.05 -2.53
N LEU A 43 -11.81 13.86 -1.63
CA LEU A 43 -11.81 14.50 -0.31
C LEU A 43 -10.58 14.10 0.52
N VAL A 44 -10.22 12.82 0.54
CA VAL A 44 -9.07 12.29 1.27
C VAL A 44 -7.77 12.97 0.83
N PHE A 45 -7.57 13.17 -0.48
CA PHE A 45 -6.36 13.79 -1.01
C PHE A 45 -6.41 15.33 -0.96
N GLU A 46 -7.54 15.97 -1.29
CA GLU A 46 -7.67 17.43 -1.25
C GLU A 46 -7.57 17.98 0.18
N SER A 47 -8.17 17.28 1.15
CA SER A 47 -8.05 17.64 2.57
C SER A 47 -6.69 17.28 3.17
N ARG A 48 -5.88 16.49 2.45
CA ARG A 48 -4.62 15.92 2.94
C ARG A 48 -4.80 15.05 4.20
N PHE A 49 -5.95 14.38 4.29
CA PHE A 49 -6.27 13.51 5.42
C PHE A 49 -5.24 12.39 5.59
N VAL A 50 -4.88 11.69 4.51
CA VAL A 50 -3.84 10.63 4.58
C VAL A 50 -2.42 11.17 4.82
N GLU A 51 -2.23 12.48 4.80
CA GLU A 51 -0.96 13.14 5.16
C GLU A 51 -0.99 13.72 6.60
N GLY A 52 -2.02 13.41 7.39
CA GLY A 52 -2.16 13.91 8.76
C GLY A 52 -2.39 15.43 8.88
N ARG A 53 -2.87 16.08 7.80
CA ARG A 53 -3.12 17.55 7.77
C ARG A 53 -4.57 17.92 8.01
N CYS A 54 -5.44 16.93 8.06
CA CYS A 54 -6.86 17.06 8.31
C CYS A 54 -7.25 16.01 9.35
N THR A 55 -8.11 16.34 10.29
CA THR A 55 -8.62 15.35 11.26
C THR A 55 -9.67 14.46 10.60
N GLU A 56 -9.88 13.28 11.17
CA GLU A 56 -10.92 12.36 10.70
C GLU A 56 -12.31 13.01 10.76
N GLU A 57 -12.63 13.72 11.86
CA GLU A 57 -13.87 14.48 12.02
C GLU A 57 -14.09 15.51 10.88
N GLN A 58 -13.04 16.25 10.53
CA GLN A 58 -13.10 17.21 9.42
C GLN A 58 -13.34 16.52 8.09
N MET A 59 -12.68 15.39 7.82
CA MET A 59 -12.88 14.61 6.61
C MET A 59 -14.31 14.07 6.50
N TRP A 60 -14.84 13.46 7.59
CA TRP A 60 -16.23 12.98 7.60
C TRP A 60 -17.25 14.09 7.51
N LYS A 61 -16.99 15.25 8.11
CA LYS A 61 -17.84 16.44 7.95
C LYS A 61 -17.92 16.86 6.48
N LEU A 62 -16.79 16.97 5.78
CA LEU A 62 -16.77 17.30 4.35
C LEU A 62 -17.54 16.26 3.51
N PHE A 63 -17.38 14.98 3.84
CA PHE A 63 -18.09 13.90 3.16
C PHE A 63 -19.61 14.01 3.34
N ARG A 64 -20.10 14.23 4.58
CA ARG A 64 -21.53 14.43 4.85
C ARG A 64 -22.10 15.67 4.16
N GLU A 65 -21.38 16.77 4.15
CA GLU A 65 -21.81 17.99 3.46
C GLU A 65 -22.01 17.78 1.96
N ARG A 66 -21.25 16.90 1.35
CA ARG A 66 -21.31 16.60 -0.10
C ARG A 66 -22.33 15.51 -0.44
N THR A 67 -22.58 14.58 0.46
CA THR A 67 -23.48 13.43 0.22
C THR A 67 -24.87 13.62 0.82
N GLY A 68 -25.02 14.48 1.83
CA GLY A 68 -26.27 14.66 2.57
C GLY A 68 -26.54 13.56 3.62
N ILE A 69 -25.62 12.60 3.80
CA ILE A 69 -25.74 11.53 4.80
C ILE A 69 -25.80 12.14 6.22
N ARG A 70 -26.70 11.58 7.07
CA ARG A 70 -26.96 12.08 8.43
C ARG A 70 -26.69 11.03 9.49
N VAL A 71 -25.48 10.44 9.46
CA VAL A 71 -25.01 9.50 10.49
C VAL A 71 -23.75 10.01 11.15
N GLY A 72 -23.45 9.48 12.33
CA GLY A 72 -22.23 9.82 13.05
C GLY A 72 -20.96 9.28 12.36
N ASP A 73 -19.81 9.90 12.65
CA ASP A 73 -18.52 9.53 12.09
C ASP A 73 -18.18 8.07 12.38
N GLU A 74 -18.47 7.59 13.58
CA GLU A 74 -18.18 6.23 14.01
C GLU A 74 -18.87 5.17 13.12
N VAL A 75 -20.09 5.41 12.66
CA VAL A 75 -20.80 4.50 11.77
C VAL A 75 -20.08 4.40 10.43
N LEU A 76 -19.77 5.56 9.82
CA LEU A 76 -19.05 5.61 8.54
C LEU A 76 -17.65 4.98 8.65
N ARG A 77 -16.97 5.29 9.74
CA ARG A 77 -15.67 4.76 10.07
C ARG A 77 -15.67 3.23 10.16
N GLN A 78 -16.57 2.65 10.91
CA GLN A 78 -16.69 1.20 11.07
C GLN A 78 -17.05 0.51 9.75
N MET A 79 -17.89 1.11 8.93
CA MET A 79 -18.19 0.59 7.59
C MET A 79 -16.93 0.51 6.71
N VAL A 80 -16.00 1.45 6.86
CA VAL A 80 -14.72 1.43 6.14
C VAL A 80 -13.73 0.47 6.77
N LEU A 81 -13.47 0.58 8.07
CA LEU A 81 -12.43 -0.22 8.74
C LEU A 81 -12.72 -1.72 8.67
N SER A 82 -13.99 -2.13 8.76
CA SER A 82 -14.38 -3.53 8.64
C SER A 82 -14.09 -4.16 7.27
N ARG A 83 -13.77 -3.35 6.26
CA ARG A 83 -13.44 -3.82 4.91
C ARG A 83 -11.94 -4.04 4.67
N PHE A 84 -11.09 -3.60 5.59
CA PHE A 84 -9.67 -3.93 5.56
C PHE A 84 -9.43 -5.35 6.12
N VAL A 85 -9.74 -6.35 5.30
CA VAL A 85 -9.54 -7.75 5.67
C VAL A 85 -8.11 -8.16 5.34
N ILE A 86 -7.31 -8.43 6.38
CA ILE A 86 -5.92 -8.87 6.23
C ILE A 86 -5.88 -10.20 5.47
N ARG A 87 -4.96 -10.33 4.52
CA ARG A 87 -4.71 -11.57 3.75
C ARG A 87 -3.69 -12.44 4.48
N PRO A 88 -4.09 -13.52 5.18
CA PRO A 88 -3.15 -14.33 5.99
C PRO A 88 -2.02 -14.93 5.16
N TRP A 89 -2.28 -15.28 3.90
CA TRP A 89 -1.28 -15.83 3.00
C TRP A 89 -0.22 -14.78 2.62
N MET A 90 -0.56 -13.49 2.55
CA MET A 90 0.40 -12.41 2.30
C MET A 90 1.30 -12.20 3.51
N LEU A 91 0.76 -12.29 4.74
CA LEU A 91 1.58 -12.25 5.95
C LEU A 91 2.55 -13.45 6.01
N ALA A 92 2.08 -14.65 5.64
CA ALA A 92 2.95 -15.82 5.54
C ALA A 92 4.06 -15.63 4.49
N ARG A 93 3.76 -14.96 3.37
CA ARG A 93 4.76 -14.61 2.35
C ARG A 93 5.75 -13.57 2.87
N ALA A 94 5.30 -12.55 3.59
CA ALA A 94 6.18 -11.56 4.22
C ALA A 94 7.13 -12.24 5.22
N GLN A 95 6.63 -13.17 6.04
CA GLN A 95 7.45 -13.94 6.96
C GLN A 95 8.49 -14.81 6.23
N ASP A 96 8.09 -15.54 5.18
CA ASP A 96 9.01 -16.35 4.35
C ASP A 96 10.15 -15.52 3.75
N LEU A 97 9.84 -14.29 3.31
CA LEU A 97 10.86 -13.36 2.82
C LEU A 97 11.84 -12.93 3.93
N LYS A 98 11.33 -12.62 5.13
CA LYS A 98 12.18 -12.31 6.30
C LYS A 98 13.09 -13.48 6.66
N ASP A 99 12.56 -14.70 6.68
CA ASP A 99 13.31 -15.91 7.01
C ASP A 99 14.41 -16.19 5.97
N LYS A 100 14.21 -15.76 4.73
CA LYS A 100 15.20 -15.81 3.65
C LYS A 100 16.21 -14.65 3.67
N GLY A 101 16.13 -13.75 4.66
CA GLY A 101 17.05 -12.64 4.84
C GLY A 101 16.77 -11.38 4.02
N TYR A 102 15.59 -11.27 3.41
CA TYR A 102 15.15 -10.02 2.79
C TYR A 102 14.70 -9.02 3.86
N ILE A 103 14.94 -7.74 3.63
CA ILE A 103 14.25 -6.66 4.33
C ILE A 103 12.81 -6.66 3.82
N VAL A 104 11.84 -6.69 4.72
CA VAL A 104 10.42 -6.63 4.38
C VAL A 104 9.88 -5.30 4.90
N ALA A 105 9.48 -4.43 3.99
CA ALA A 105 9.06 -3.07 4.28
C ALA A 105 7.59 -2.84 3.90
N MET A 106 7.00 -1.76 4.43
CA MET A 106 5.70 -1.26 4.01
C MET A 106 5.81 0.20 3.58
N LEU A 107 5.21 0.55 2.43
CA LEU A 107 5.04 1.93 1.98
C LEU A 107 3.58 2.12 1.60
N THR A 108 2.84 2.91 2.39
CA THR A 108 1.39 3.00 2.26
C THR A 108 0.85 4.41 2.44
N ASP A 109 -0.25 4.70 1.78
CA ASP A 109 -1.01 5.95 1.91
C ASP A 109 -2.26 5.69 2.78
N GLN A 110 -2.04 5.47 4.09
CA GLN A 110 -3.11 5.23 5.04
C GLN A 110 -3.20 6.37 6.07
N ALA A 111 -4.43 6.59 6.57
CA ALA A 111 -4.65 7.45 7.74
C ALA A 111 -4.07 6.80 9.02
N GLU A 112 -4.31 7.41 10.18
CA GLU A 112 -3.96 6.85 11.49
C GLU A 112 -4.60 5.48 11.75
N TRP A 113 -5.59 5.09 10.97
CA TRP A 113 -6.28 3.80 11.02
C TRP A 113 -5.36 2.59 10.91
N LEU A 114 -4.19 2.74 10.29
CA LEU A 114 -3.22 1.63 10.15
C LEU A 114 -2.82 1.05 11.52
N LYS A 115 -2.60 1.91 12.52
CA LYS A 115 -2.22 1.49 13.88
C LYS A 115 -3.38 0.81 14.61
N GLU A 116 -4.61 1.24 14.37
CA GLU A 116 -5.80 0.62 14.93
C GLU A 116 -6.08 -0.74 14.31
N LEU A 117 -5.96 -0.86 12.99
CA LEU A 117 -6.07 -2.14 12.29
C LEU A 117 -5.03 -3.14 12.81
N ASP A 118 -3.79 -2.70 13.04
CA ASP A 118 -2.74 -3.52 13.65
C ASP A 118 -3.08 -3.93 15.10
N SER A 119 -3.68 -3.04 15.89
CA SER A 119 -4.07 -3.36 17.27
C SER A 119 -5.14 -4.44 17.35
N THR A 120 -6.00 -4.52 16.33
CA THR A 120 -7.08 -5.52 16.23
C THR A 120 -6.58 -6.84 15.66
N THR A 121 -5.76 -6.77 14.63
CA THR A 121 -5.15 -7.92 13.94
C THR A 121 -3.68 -7.60 13.69
N PRO A 122 -2.76 -8.02 14.57
CA PRO A 122 -1.35 -7.66 14.46
C PRO A 122 -0.70 -8.15 13.17
N PHE A 123 -0.05 -7.23 12.44
CA PHE A 123 0.68 -7.52 11.20
C PHE A 123 1.92 -6.65 11.01
N LEU A 124 1.98 -5.44 11.61
CA LEU A 124 3.08 -4.49 11.39
C LEU A 124 4.43 -5.02 11.86
N TYR A 125 4.46 -5.97 12.80
CA TYR A 125 5.71 -6.61 13.28
C TYR A 125 6.50 -7.34 12.19
N LEU A 126 5.86 -7.63 11.07
CA LEU A 126 6.51 -8.25 9.89
C LEU A 126 7.30 -7.24 9.07
N PHE A 127 6.99 -5.95 9.17
CA PHE A 127 7.51 -4.91 8.28
C PHE A 127 8.45 -3.97 9.04
N ASP A 128 9.65 -3.79 8.51
CA ASP A 128 10.62 -2.82 8.99
C ASP A 128 11.55 -2.41 7.83
N PRO A 129 11.46 -1.15 7.37
CA PRO A 129 10.66 -0.04 7.87
C PRO A 129 9.17 -0.09 7.47
N VAL A 130 8.32 0.61 8.27
CA VAL A 130 6.96 0.98 7.89
C VAL A 130 6.93 2.48 7.61
N ILE A 131 6.58 2.85 6.38
CA ILE A 131 6.43 4.25 5.96
C ILE A 131 4.96 4.47 5.61
N ASN A 132 4.29 5.23 6.46
CA ASN A 132 2.90 5.64 6.26
C ASN A 132 2.83 7.14 5.96
N SER A 133 2.05 7.52 4.96
CA SER A 133 1.84 8.93 4.57
C SER A 133 1.32 9.79 5.72
N TRP A 134 0.52 9.25 6.62
CA TRP A 134 0.08 9.94 7.84
C TRP A 134 1.24 10.40 8.73
N ASP A 135 2.21 9.54 8.94
CA ASP A 135 3.34 9.82 9.83
C ASP A 135 4.38 10.73 9.15
N THR A 136 4.54 10.61 7.82
CA THR A 136 5.56 11.36 7.05
C THR A 136 5.05 12.65 6.44
N GLY A 137 3.73 12.81 6.30
CA GLY A 137 3.10 13.91 5.58
C GLY A 137 3.31 13.86 4.07
N LYS A 138 3.70 12.69 3.52
CA LYS A 138 4.06 12.51 2.12
C LYS A 138 3.43 11.24 1.57
N THR A 139 2.62 11.36 0.51
CA THR A 139 2.00 10.22 -0.18
C THR A 139 2.89 9.69 -1.30
N LYS A 140 2.54 8.51 -1.84
CA LYS A 140 3.17 7.91 -3.04
C LYS A 140 2.98 8.74 -4.32
N LYS A 141 2.16 9.81 -4.29
CA LYS A 141 2.09 10.81 -5.36
C LYS A 141 3.34 11.68 -5.43
N ASP A 142 4.05 11.85 -4.31
CA ASP A 142 5.38 12.44 -4.27
C ASP A 142 6.43 11.35 -4.55
N PRO A 143 7.14 11.40 -5.69
CA PRO A 143 8.12 10.36 -6.05
C PRO A 143 9.23 10.19 -5.01
N THR A 144 9.50 11.23 -4.20
CA THR A 144 10.53 11.15 -3.16
C THR A 144 10.17 10.20 -2.02
N ALA A 145 8.89 9.78 -1.88
CA ALA A 145 8.50 8.74 -0.94
C ALA A 145 9.23 7.41 -1.19
N PHE A 146 9.55 7.10 -2.45
CA PHE A 146 10.29 5.89 -2.81
C PHE A 146 11.78 5.98 -2.47
N THR A 147 12.38 7.18 -2.56
CA THR A 147 13.76 7.39 -2.09
C THR A 147 13.85 7.41 -0.57
N ASP A 148 12.82 7.90 0.12
CA ASP A 148 12.73 7.85 1.58
C ASP A 148 12.63 6.38 2.04
N LEU A 149 11.86 5.54 1.34
CA LEU A 149 11.82 4.08 1.57
C LEU A 149 13.21 3.46 1.42
N ALA A 150 13.93 3.77 0.34
CA ALA A 150 15.26 3.24 0.09
C ALA A 150 16.24 3.64 1.20
N ALA A 151 16.20 4.90 1.63
CA ALA A 151 17.02 5.42 2.72
C ALA A 151 16.70 4.74 4.06
N ALA A 152 15.41 4.59 4.39
CA ALA A 152 14.97 3.93 5.63
C ALA A 152 15.35 2.44 5.67
N ALA A 153 15.24 1.75 4.53
CA ALA A 153 15.65 0.34 4.40
C ALA A 153 17.18 0.15 4.29
N GLY A 154 17.97 1.21 4.14
CA GLY A 154 19.43 1.13 3.99
C GLY A 154 19.88 0.42 2.73
N VAL A 155 19.14 0.58 1.63
CA VAL A 155 19.40 -0.05 0.32
C VAL A 155 19.28 0.99 -0.80
N LYS A 156 19.74 0.64 -1.99
CA LYS A 156 19.54 1.48 -3.18
C LYS A 156 18.15 1.23 -3.78
N PRO A 157 17.57 2.19 -4.52
CA PRO A 157 16.28 1.99 -5.19
C PRO A 157 16.21 0.73 -6.06
N GLU A 158 17.26 0.44 -6.84
CA GLU A 158 17.33 -0.75 -7.70
C GLU A 158 17.43 -2.09 -6.95
N GLU A 159 17.62 -2.05 -5.64
CA GLU A 159 17.63 -3.23 -4.74
C GLU A 159 16.25 -3.48 -4.09
N ILE A 160 15.25 -2.64 -4.38
CA ILE A 160 13.89 -2.77 -3.86
C ILE A 160 12.98 -3.39 -4.92
N LEU A 161 12.18 -4.37 -4.49
CA LEU A 161 11.00 -4.83 -5.21
C LEU A 161 9.77 -4.25 -4.51
N PHE A 162 9.03 -3.37 -5.18
CA PHE A 162 7.82 -2.75 -4.66
C PHE A 162 6.57 -3.40 -5.25
N VAL A 163 5.61 -3.71 -4.40
CA VAL A 163 4.35 -4.38 -4.74
C VAL A 163 3.19 -3.47 -4.37
N ASP A 164 2.38 -3.08 -5.36
CA ASP A 164 1.26 -2.15 -5.20
C ASP A 164 0.17 -2.51 -6.22
N ASP A 165 -1.10 -2.30 -5.93
CA ASP A 165 -2.23 -2.56 -6.82
C ASP A 165 -2.61 -1.35 -7.71
N ASN A 166 -1.96 -0.20 -7.49
CA ASN A 166 -2.18 1.02 -8.23
C ASN A 166 -1.11 1.23 -9.31
N GLU A 167 -1.52 1.21 -10.58
CA GLU A 167 -0.65 1.37 -11.74
C GLU A 167 0.17 2.67 -11.66
N GLY A 168 -0.44 3.80 -11.25
CA GLY A 168 0.28 5.06 -11.12
C GLY A 168 1.36 5.06 -10.03
N ASN A 169 1.19 4.28 -8.94
CA ASN A 169 2.24 4.09 -7.94
C ASN A 169 3.40 3.25 -8.51
N ILE A 170 3.06 2.21 -9.25
CA ILE A 170 4.03 1.33 -9.95
C ILE A 170 4.87 2.14 -10.95
N GLU A 171 4.24 2.97 -11.76
CA GLU A 171 4.95 3.84 -12.72
C GLU A 171 5.91 4.81 -12.01
N ARG A 172 5.45 5.47 -10.94
CA ARG A 172 6.30 6.39 -10.16
C ARG A 172 7.46 5.67 -9.48
N ALA A 173 7.22 4.50 -8.88
CA ALA A 173 8.26 3.68 -8.27
C ALA A 173 9.32 3.24 -9.30
N ALA A 174 8.88 2.77 -10.46
CA ALA A 174 9.77 2.38 -11.55
C ALA A 174 10.61 3.57 -12.07
N ALA A 175 10.02 4.76 -12.19
CA ALA A 175 10.73 5.98 -12.56
C ALA A 175 11.80 6.38 -11.54
N MET A 176 11.64 5.98 -10.27
CA MET A 176 12.64 6.18 -9.21
C MET A 176 13.66 5.03 -9.12
N GLY A 177 13.61 4.07 -10.05
CA GLY A 177 14.59 2.98 -10.18
C GLY A 177 14.24 1.70 -9.41
N LEU A 178 13.08 1.62 -8.77
CA LEU A 178 12.65 0.39 -8.09
C LEU A 178 12.24 -0.67 -9.14
N LYS A 179 12.40 -1.95 -8.77
CA LYS A 179 11.68 -3.03 -9.43
C LYS A 179 10.26 -3.07 -8.90
N THR A 180 9.29 -3.42 -9.74
CA THR A 180 7.87 -3.33 -9.36
C THR A 180 7.09 -4.57 -9.76
N ILE A 181 6.04 -4.86 -9.01
CA ILE A 181 4.97 -5.80 -9.36
C ILE A 181 3.65 -5.06 -9.20
N LEU A 182 2.87 -4.97 -10.28
CA LEU A 182 1.48 -4.55 -10.21
C LEU A 182 0.66 -5.73 -9.68
N TYR A 183 0.20 -5.62 -8.44
CA TYR A 183 -0.58 -6.68 -7.83
C TYR A 183 -2.00 -6.73 -8.42
N SER A 184 -2.41 -7.87 -8.93
CA SER A 184 -3.78 -8.14 -9.39
C SER A 184 -4.43 -9.30 -8.64
N ASP A 185 -3.69 -10.38 -8.48
CA ASP A 185 -4.13 -11.61 -7.84
C ASP A 185 -2.93 -12.40 -7.29
N ARG A 186 -3.23 -13.39 -6.45
CA ARG A 186 -2.21 -14.21 -5.80
C ARG A 186 -1.34 -14.99 -6.78
N GLU A 187 -1.92 -15.60 -7.81
CA GLU A 187 -1.19 -16.47 -8.72
C GLU A 187 -0.17 -15.68 -9.55
N SER A 188 -0.60 -14.55 -10.11
CA SER A 188 0.26 -13.65 -10.87
C SER A 188 1.39 -13.10 -10.01
N PHE A 189 1.08 -12.64 -8.80
CA PHE A 189 2.05 -12.14 -7.85
C PHE A 189 3.14 -13.17 -7.50
N GLU A 190 2.74 -14.41 -7.15
CA GLU A 190 3.69 -15.48 -6.79
C GLU A 190 4.61 -15.83 -7.96
N ARG A 191 4.08 -15.90 -9.16
CA ARG A 191 4.84 -16.18 -10.39
C ARG A 191 5.85 -15.08 -10.69
N GLU A 192 5.43 -13.81 -10.63
CA GLU A 192 6.28 -12.66 -10.94
C GLU A 192 7.38 -12.48 -9.88
N MET A 193 7.01 -12.54 -8.62
CA MET A 193 7.96 -12.47 -7.50
C MET A 193 9.00 -13.59 -7.61
N GLY A 194 8.57 -14.83 -7.84
CA GLY A 194 9.48 -15.96 -8.03
C GLY A 194 10.48 -15.71 -9.16
N SER A 195 9.99 -15.23 -10.32
CA SER A 195 10.85 -14.92 -11.46
C SER A 195 11.89 -13.83 -11.16
N ILE A 196 11.51 -12.78 -10.44
CA ILE A 196 12.40 -11.66 -10.10
C ILE A 196 13.45 -12.08 -9.07
N LEU A 197 13.06 -12.81 -8.02
CA LEU A 197 13.96 -13.20 -6.93
C LEU A 197 14.92 -14.32 -7.35
N ILE A 198 14.51 -15.27 -8.21
CA ILE A 198 15.40 -16.31 -8.75
C ILE A 198 16.47 -15.70 -9.68
N LYS A 199 16.10 -14.81 -10.59
CA LYS A 199 17.06 -14.10 -11.45
C LYS A 199 18.10 -13.31 -10.64
N ALA A 200 17.69 -12.78 -9.49
CA ALA A 200 18.60 -12.06 -8.59
C ALA A 200 19.60 -12.98 -7.88
N SER A 201 19.29 -14.27 -7.66
CA SER A 201 20.16 -15.25 -7.01
C SER A 201 21.11 -15.96 -7.98
N THR A 202 20.77 -16.06 -9.27
CA THR A 202 21.56 -16.74 -10.28
C THR A 202 22.57 -15.85 -11.00
N GLY A 203 22.78 -14.60 -10.56
CA GLY A 203 23.71 -13.60 -11.09
C GLY A 203 24.22 -13.95 -12.49
N GLU A 204 23.90 -13.17 -13.53
CA GLU A 204 24.39 -13.39 -14.90
C GLU A 204 25.93 -13.60 -14.89
N VAL A 205 26.34 -14.84 -14.97
CA VAL A 205 27.66 -15.17 -15.50
C VAL A 205 27.56 -14.96 -17.02
N THR A 206 27.64 -13.70 -17.44
CA THR A 206 27.88 -13.39 -18.84
C THR A 206 29.24 -13.99 -19.20
N SER A 207 29.16 -15.04 -19.98
CA SER A 207 30.28 -15.66 -20.68
C SER A 207 30.82 -14.70 -21.73
N GLU A 208 31.71 -13.79 -21.32
CA GLU A 208 32.65 -13.13 -22.21
C GLU A 208 34.07 -13.61 -21.78
N ASN A 209 34.49 -14.72 -22.37
CA ASN A 209 35.86 -15.02 -22.69
C ASN A 209 36.01 -16.44 -23.27
N ARG A 210 35.72 -16.54 -24.56
CA ARG A 210 36.33 -17.54 -25.42
C ARG A 210 36.49 -16.94 -26.80
N GLN A 211 37.59 -16.22 -27.00
CA GLN A 211 38.29 -16.15 -28.29
C GLN A 211 39.65 -15.47 -28.05
N SER A 212 40.67 -16.25 -27.90
CA SER A 212 41.99 -16.00 -28.50
C SER A 212 42.81 -17.26 -28.35
#